data_a3356ffe715f2b618e59220a888bac8f
#
_entry.id   a3356ffe715f2b618e59220a888bac8f
#
_cell.length_a   1.000
_cell.length_b   1.000
_cell.length_c   1.000
_cell.angle_alpha   90.00
_cell.angle_beta   90.00
_cell.angle_gamma   90.00
#
_symmetry.space_group_name_H-M   'P 1'
#
loop_
_entity.id
_entity.type
_entity.pdbx_description
1 polymer ?
#
loop_
_entity_poly.entity_id
_entity_poly.type
_entity_poly.pdbx_seq_one_letter_code
_entity_poly.pdbx_strand_id
1 'polypeptide(L)'
;MGKKALLMILDGWGIGNHTKSDVIFETPTPYWDYLLKTYPNSQLQASGENVGLPDGQMGNSEEGHLNIGAGRVLYQDLVKINRSIADKSILKNPEIVSAFSYAQSTGKGIHFMGLTSTGGVHSSLDHLYALCDIAKEYNLEKVFIHCFMDGRDTDPRSGKGFIEDVEAHCAKSAGVVASIIGRYYAMDRDKRWERVKVAYDQLIKGEGRPAADMAAAVEESYAEGVTDEFIKPIVNSTVDGTIKEGDVVIFFNYRNDRAKEITVVLTQKDMPEEGMTTIPGLQYYCMTPYDASFTGVHILFDKENVQNTLGEYLSALGKKQLHIAETEKYAHVTFFFNGGREAPFDGEDRILVPSPKVATYDLKPEMSAFEVKDKLVEAINTQKYDFIVVNYANGDMVGHTGVYSAIETAVKAVDACVKDTVEAAKANDYEVIIIADHGNADYAINPDGTPNTAHSLNPVPCVYVTANTDAKVENGILADVAPTLLHIMDIPQPAEMSGKCLIK
;
A
#
# COMPACT_ATOMS: atom_id res chain seq x y z
N MET A 1 -11.89 22.21 30.79
CA MET A 1 -11.87 22.05 29.32
C MET A 1 -10.80 21.04 29.00
N GLY A 2 -11.05 20.08 28.11
CA GLY A 2 -10.01 19.15 27.67
C GLY A 2 -8.87 19.90 26.97
N LYS A 3 -7.68 19.33 26.95
CA LYS A 3 -6.55 19.90 26.23
C LYS A 3 -6.82 19.85 24.72
N LYS A 4 -6.32 20.85 23.99
CA LYS A 4 -6.45 20.96 22.53
C LYS A 4 -5.14 20.54 21.88
N ALA A 5 -5.22 19.91 20.71
CA ALA A 5 -4.05 19.47 19.97
C ALA A 5 -4.09 19.96 18.51
N LEU A 6 -2.91 20.33 18.00
CA LEU A 6 -2.69 20.62 16.59
C LEU A 6 -1.61 19.70 16.04
N LEU A 7 -1.95 18.98 14.97
CA LEU A 7 -1.01 18.20 14.17
C LEU A 7 -0.62 18.99 12.92
N MET A 8 0.66 19.28 12.79
CA MET A 8 1.22 19.94 11.61
C MET A 8 2.09 18.95 10.85
N ILE A 9 1.72 18.68 9.60
CA ILE A 9 2.45 17.80 8.70
C ILE A 9 3.19 18.66 7.67
N LEU A 10 4.51 18.63 7.72
CA LEU A 10 5.39 19.26 6.75
C LEU A 10 5.71 18.22 5.67
N ASP A 11 4.91 18.19 4.60
CA ASP A 11 5.00 17.15 3.58
C ASP A 11 6.38 17.16 2.89
N GLY A 12 7.01 15.98 2.82
CA GLY A 12 8.34 15.84 2.23
C GLY A 12 9.51 16.40 3.06
N TRP A 13 9.30 16.68 4.36
CA TRP A 13 10.31 17.26 5.26
C TRP A 13 11.06 16.18 6.05
N GLY A 14 11.97 15.46 5.37
CA GLY A 14 12.79 14.42 6.00
C GLY A 14 13.97 14.97 6.80
N ILE A 15 14.65 14.08 7.49
CA ILE A 15 15.93 14.34 8.17
C ILE A 15 17.04 13.80 7.28
N GLY A 16 17.70 14.68 6.56
CA GLY A 16 18.73 14.33 5.60
C GLY A 16 20.13 14.10 6.21
N ASN A 17 21.10 14.04 5.35
CA ASN A 17 22.50 13.73 5.72
C ASN A 17 23.38 14.96 5.98
N HIS A 18 22.78 16.13 6.04
CA HIS A 18 23.46 17.42 6.26
C HIS A 18 24.53 17.75 5.21
N THR A 19 24.32 17.30 3.99
CA THR A 19 25.15 17.67 2.82
C THR A 19 24.38 18.60 1.91
N LYS A 20 25.02 19.06 0.82
CA LYS A 20 24.37 19.91 -0.19
C LYS A 20 23.09 19.31 -0.78
N SER A 21 22.91 17.99 -0.73
CA SER A 21 21.69 17.32 -1.15
C SER A 21 20.50 17.59 -0.20
N ASP A 22 20.79 17.90 1.06
CA ASP A 22 19.80 18.20 2.10
C ASP A 22 19.44 19.69 2.07
N VAL A 23 18.46 20.06 1.27
CA VAL A 23 18.07 21.47 1.09
C VAL A 23 17.47 22.06 2.36
N ILE A 24 16.87 21.24 3.21
CA ILE A 24 16.33 21.70 4.50
C ILE A 24 17.45 22.17 5.41
N PHE A 25 18.53 21.40 5.48
CA PHE A 25 19.72 21.74 6.28
C PHE A 25 20.49 22.92 5.70
N GLU A 26 20.68 22.98 4.38
CA GLU A 26 21.43 24.03 3.69
C GLU A 26 20.70 25.38 3.66
N THR A 27 19.39 25.37 3.77
CA THR A 27 18.55 26.58 3.74
C THR A 27 18.41 27.17 5.14
N PRO A 28 18.64 28.48 5.34
CA PRO A 28 18.37 29.12 6.62
C PRO A 28 16.88 28.98 7.02
N THR A 29 16.63 28.28 8.10
CA THR A 29 15.31 28.04 8.70
C THR A 29 15.33 28.42 10.19
N PRO A 30 15.42 29.72 10.51
CA PRO A 30 15.71 30.15 11.88
C PRO A 30 14.64 29.72 12.89
N TYR A 31 13.37 29.59 12.48
CA TYR A 31 12.33 29.18 13.39
C TYR A 31 12.35 27.66 13.60
N TRP A 32 12.60 26.87 12.57
CA TRP A 32 12.78 25.43 12.68
C TRP A 32 13.96 25.07 13.59
N ASP A 33 15.10 25.77 13.40
CA ASP A 33 16.26 25.63 14.26
C ASP A 33 15.95 25.96 15.73
N TYR A 34 15.14 27.00 15.94
CA TYR A 34 14.67 27.37 17.29
C TYR A 34 13.82 26.26 17.89
N LEU A 35 12.89 25.68 17.13
CA LEU A 35 12.04 24.59 17.60
C LEU A 35 12.84 23.37 18.02
N LEU A 36 13.79 22.93 17.20
CA LEU A 36 14.65 21.78 17.48
C LEU A 36 15.54 21.98 18.72
N LYS A 37 15.95 23.20 19.00
CA LYS A 37 16.76 23.52 20.19
C LYS A 37 15.91 23.68 21.46
N THR A 38 14.67 24.09 21.31
CA THR A 38 13.84 24.53 22.45
C THR A 38 12.92 23.45 22.96
N TYR A 39 12.40 22.64 22.06
CA TYR A 39 11.33 21.68 22.36
C TYR A 39 11.79 20.23 22.27
N PRO A 40 11.19 19.31 23.04
CA PRO A 40 11.44 17.88 22.90
C PRO A 40 11.18 17.42 21.48
N ASN A 41 12.11 16.66 20.93
CA ASN A 41 11.98 16.15 19.57
C ASN A 41 12.62 14.78 19.41
N SER A 42 12.21 14.08 18.37
CA SER A 42 12.66 12.73 18.02
C SER A 42 12.54 12.49 16.52
N GLN A 43 12.68 11.24 16.11
CA GLN A 43 12.57 10.80 14.73
C GLN A 43 11.50 9.72 14.58
N LEU A 44 10.78 9.76 13.46
CA LEU A 44 9.83 8.71 13.07
C LEU A 44 10.31 8.01 11.82
N GLN A 45 10.20 6.68 11.79
CA GLN A 45 10.38 5.92 10.56
C GLN A 45 9.14 6.08 9.68
N ALA A 46 9.36 6.43 8.41
CA ALA A 46 8.31 6.78 7.46
C ALA A 46 8.43 6.04 6.12
N SER A 47 9.11 4.90 6.09
CA SER A 47 9.35 4.10 4.88
C SER A 47 9.28 2.60 5.16
N GLY A 48 9.18 1.80 4.10
CA GLY A 48 9.18 0.35 4.17
C GLY A 48 8.07 -0.20 5.07
N GLU A 49 8.33 -1.29 5.75
CA GLU A 49 7.33 -1.97 6.60
C GLU A 49 6.81 -1.10 7.76
N ASN A 50 7.52 -0.05 8.15
CA ASN A 50 7.06 0.88 9.19
C ASN A 50 5.80 1.67 8.78
N VAL A 51 5.50 1.71 7.49
CA VAL A 51 4.29 2.31 6.92
C VAL A 51 3.47 1.33 6.08
N GLY A 52 3.73 0.03 6.22
CA GLY A 52 2.99 -1.03 5.53
C GLY A 52 3.42 -1.29 4.09
N LEU A 53 4.53 -0.72 3.65
CA LEU A 53 5.13 -0.90 2.32
C LEU A 53 6.19 -2.01 2.36
N PRO A 54 6.58 -2.58 1.20
CA PRO A 54 7.73 -3.48 1.13
C PRO A 54 9.00 -2.86 1.70
N ASP A 55 9.88 -3.70 2.26
CA ASP A 55 11.17 -3.24 2.77
C ASP A 55 11.99 -2.51 1.68
N GLY A 56 12.64 -1.42 2.06
CA GLY A 56 13.41 -0.58 1.15
C GLY A 56 12.56 0.32 0.22
N GLN A 57 11.25 0.28 0.30
CA GLN A 57 10.38 1.19 -0.46
C GLN A 57 10.21 2.52 0.28
N MET A 58 10.38 3.62 -0.45
CA MET A 58 10.15 4.97 0.07
C MET A 58 8.69 5.15 0.49
N GLY A 59 8.45 5.85 1.59
CA GLY A 59 7.13 6.30 1.99
C GLY A 59 6.51 7.24 0.97
N ASN A 60 5.21 7.43 1.09
CA ASN A 60 4.42 8.36 0.28
C ASN A 60 3.31 8.99 1.13
N SER A 61 2.71 10.05 0.60
CA SER A 61 1.71 10.81 1.36
C SER A 61 0.43 10.01 1.63
N GLU A 62 0.03 9.12 0.72
CA GLU A 62 -1.19 8.30 0.88
C GLU A 62 -1.06 7.37 2.08
N GLU A 63 -0.04 6.50 2.07
CA GLU A 63 0.23 5.55 3.15
C GLU A 63 0.63 6.27 4.44
N GLY A 64 1.40 7.36 4.35
CA GLY A 64 1.80 8.16 5.50
C GLY A 64 0.60 8.70 6.26
N HIS A 65 -0.29 9.44 5.59
CA HIS A 65 -1.49 10.01 6.22
C HIS A 65 -2.47 8.95 6.70
N LEU A 66 -2.59 7.84 5.95
CA LEU A 66 -3.43 6.70 6.34
C LEU A 66 -2.96 6.09 7.68
N ASN A 67 -1.65 5.84 7.83
CA ASN A 67 -1.08 5.30 9.06
C ASN A 67 -1.17 6.29 10.23
N ILE A 68 -0.91 7.59 9.98
CA ILE A 68 -1.04 8.65 10.98
C ILE A 68 -2.48 8.69 11.53
N GLY A 69 -3.48 8.73 10.65
CA GLY A 69 -4.88 8.80 11.05
C GLY A 69 -5.42 7.52 11.68
N ALA A 70 -4.95 6.36 11.22
CA ALA A 70 -5.38 5.06 11.74
C ALA A 70 -4.76 4.71 13.10
N GLY A 71 -3.63 5.33 13.49
CA GLY A 71 -2.92 4.98 14.72
C GLY A 71 -2.39 3.55 14.75
N ARG A 72 -2.21 2.95 13.57
CA ARG A 72 -1.65 1.61 13.36
C ARG A 72 -1.05 1.49 11.97
N VAL A 73 -0.16 0.52 11.79
CA VAL A 73 0.39 0.21 10.46
C VAL A 73 -0.65 -0.56 9.65
N LEU A 74 -1.02 0.00 8.50
CA LEU A 74 -1.89 -0.65 7.53
C LEU A 74 -1.01 -1.22 6.42
N TYR A 75 -0.87 -2.53 6.39
CA TYR A 75 0.00 -3.22 5.45
C TYR A 75 -0.65 -3.35 4.08
N GLN A 76 0.10 -3.03 3.02
CA GLN A 76 -0.29 -3.39 1.66
C GLN A 76 -0.42 -4.91 1.52
N ASP A 77 -1.26 -5.37 0.58
CA ASP A 77 -1.58 -6.79 0.41
C ASP A 77 -0.33 -7.67 0.32
N LEU A 78 0.66 -7.28 -0.48
CA LEU A 78 1.94 -8.01 -0.59
C LEU A 78 2.61 -8.20 0.77
N VAL A 79 2.75 -7.12 1.53
CA VAL A 79 3.44 -7.15 2.83
C VAL A 79 2.63 -7.92 3.87
N LYS A 80 1.31 -7.73 3.89
CA LYS A 80 0.38 -8.46 4.76
C LYS A 80 0.48 -9.97 4.57
N ILE A 81 0.49 -10.43 3.32
CA ILE A 81 0.61 -11.85 2.98
C ILE A 81 2.00 -12.36 3.35
N ASN A 82 3.07 -11.64 2.98
CA ASN A 82 4.45 -12.01 3.32
C ASN A 82 4.63 -12.19 4.83
N ARG A 83 4.12 -11.26 5.63
CA ARG A 83 4.19 -11.34 7.10
C ARG A 83 3.43 -12.54 7.62
N SER A 84 2.24 -12.82 7.09
CA SER A 84 1.44 -13.97 7.53
C SER A 84 2.10 -15.32 7.20
N ILE A 85 2.89 -15.38 6.14
CA ILE A 85 3.72 -16.56 5.80
C ILE A 85 4.90 -16.66 6.77
N ALA A 86 5.62 -15.55 7.00
CA ALA A 86 6.81 -15.52 7.85
C ALA A 86 6.51 -15.89 9.32
N ASP A 87 5.41 -15.38 9.87
CA ASP A 87 4.98 -15.68 11.25
C ASP A 87 4.06 -16.91 11.35
N LYS A 88 3.80 -17.58 10.23
CA LYS A 88 2.92 -18.76 10.10
C LYS A 88 1.47 -18.52 10.50
N SER A 89 1.01 -17.29 10.60
CA SER A 89 -0.40 -16.98 10.87
C SER A 89 -1.31 -17.39 9.70
N ILE A 90 -0.78 -17.51 8.49
CA ILE A 90 -1.49 -18.04 7.32
C ILE A 90 -2.08 -19.43 7.59
N LEU A 91 -1.44 -20.28 8.40
CA LEU A 91 -1.93 -21.62 8.77
C LEU A 91 -3.19 -21.57 9.65
N LYS A 92 -3.48 -20.42 10.26
CA LYS A 92 -4.67 -20.17 11.10
C LYS A 92 -5.73 -19.36 10.36
N ASN A 93 -5.46 -18.92 9.14
CA ASN A 93 -6.44 -18.20 8.33
C ASN A 93 -7.64 -19.12 8.06
N PRO A 94 -8.87 -18.72 8.43
CA PRO A 94 -10.05 -19.59 8.33
C PRO A 94 -10.33 -20.07 6.90
N GLU A 95 -10.09 -19.20 5.90
CA GLU A 95 -10.32 -19.53 4.50
C GLU A 95 -9.26 -20.49 3.95
N ILE A 96 -8.00 -20.36 4.38
CA ILE A 96 -6.95 -21.34 4.09
C ILE A 96 -7.32 -22.71 4.72
N VAL A 97 -7.66 -22.72 6.00
CA VAL A 97 -8.08 -23.96 6.68
C VAL A 97 -9.28 -24.59 5.96
N SER A 98 -10.27 -23.80 5.57
CA SER A 98 -11.45 -24.25 4.83
C SER A 98 -11.07 -24.90 3.49
N ALA A 99 -10.27 -24.21 2.67
CA ALA A 99 -9.85 -24.70 1.34
C ALA A 99 -9.13 -26.04 1.40
N PHE A 100 -8.12 -26.13 2.26
CA PHE A 100 -7.27 -27.31 2.35
C PHE A 100 -7.95 -28.48 3.05
N SER A 101 -8.74 -28.23 4.10
CA SER A 101 -9.55 -29.27 4.76
C SER A 101 -10.63 -29.84 3.83
N TYR A 102 -11.26 -28.99 3.01
CA TYR A 102 -12.22 -29.44 2.02
C TYR A 102 -11.56 -30.36 0.98
N ALA A 103 -10.44 -29.96 0.38
CA ALA A 103 -9.70 -30.79 -0.57
C ALA A 103 -9.29 -32.12 0.06
N GLN A 104 -8.79 -32.11 1.31
CA GLN A 104 -8.39 -33.30 2.03
C GLN A 104 -9.58 -34.25 2.29
N SER A 105 -10.69 -33.72 2.80
CA SER A 105 -11.85 -34.55 3.21
C SER A 105 -12.64 -35.11 2.02
N THR A 106 -12.65 -34.40 0.87
CA THR A 106 -13.39 -34.80 -0.32
C THR A 106 -12.57 -35.53 -1.35
N GLY A 107 -11.24 -35.45 -1.27
CA GLY A 107 -10.32 -35.98 -2.30
C GLY A 107 -10.40 -35.24 -3.63
N LYS A 108 -10.99 -34.04 -3.65
CA LYS A 108 -11.03 -33.16 -4.82
C LYS A 108 -9.66 -32.55 -5.11
N GLY A 109 -9.44 -32.13 -6.35
CA GLY A 109 -8.24 -31.43 -6.75
C GLY A 109 -8.16 -30.02 -6.13
N ILE A 110 -6.95 -29.58 -5.83
CA ILE A 110 -6.67 -28.20 -5.50
C ILE A 110 -5.77 -27.60 -6.57
N HIS A 111 -6.15 -26.46 -7.08
CA HIS A 111 -5.51 -25.76 -8.17
C HIS A 111 -4.99 -24.41 -7.72
N PHE A 112 -3.70 -24.16 -7.89
CA PHE A 112 -3.10 -22.84 -7.70
C PHE A 112 -2.87 -22.21 -9.07
N MET A 113 -3.45 -21.06 -9.33
CA MET A 113 -3.24 -20.35 -10.59
C MET A 113 -2.83 -18.91 -10.35
N GLY A 114 -1.99 -18.35 -11.21
CA GLY A 114 -1.55 -16.98 -11.11
C GLY A 114 -0.28 -16.66 -11.88
N LEU A 115 0.10 -15.40 -11.83
CA LEU A 115 1.30 -14.91 -12.52
C LEU A 115 2.55 -15.46 -11.84
N THR A 116 3.34 -16.19 -12.63
CA THR A 116 4.50 -16.95 -12.15
C THR A 116 5.78 -16.21 -12.52
N SER A 117 6.18 -15.26 -11.68
CA SER A 117 7.39 -14.45 -11.87
C SER A 117 7.84 -13.80 -10.55
N THR A 118 9.02 -13.22 -10.57
CA THR A 118 9.58 -12.41 -9.49
C THR A 118 9.28 -10.91 -9.61
N GLY A 119 8.42 -10.50 -10.55
CA GLY A 119 8.12 -9.08 -10.81
C GLY A 119 7.46 -8.35 -9.63
N GLY A 120 6.71 -9.08 -8.79
CA GLY A 120 6.14 -8.52 -7.55
C GLY A 120 5.03 -7.50 -7.73
N VAL A 121 4.48 -7.36 -8.95
CA VAL A 121 3.41 -6.39 -9.26
C VAL A 121 2.02 -7.00 -9.03
N HIS A 122 1.79 -8.22 -9.46
CA HIS A 122 0.49 -8.89 -9.39
C HIS A 122 0.46 -10.07 -8.42
N SER A 123 1.60 -10.70 -8.19
CA SER A 123 1.75 -11.95 -7.46
C SER A 123 3.15 -12.08 -6.88
N SER A 124 3.36 -13.10 -6.05
CA SER A 124 4.68 -13.50 -5.55
C SER A 124 4.83 -15.01 -5.65
N LEU A 125 6.01 -15.48 -6.07
CA LEU A 125 6.36 -16.90 -6.03
C LEU A 125 6.40 -17.45 -4.61
N ASP A 126 6.80 -16.65 -3.62
CA ASP A 126 6.80 -17.05 -2.22
C ASP A 126 5.40 -17.40 -1.71
N HIS A 127 4.37 -16.69 -2.22
CA HIS A 127 2.98 -17.03 -1.91
C HIS A 127 2.57 -18.39 -2.50
N LEU A 128 2.94 -18.66 -3.75
CA LEU A 128 2.71 -19.97 -4.38
C LEU A 128 3.44 -21.07 -3.60
N TYR A 129 4.71 -20.86 -3.25
CA TYR A 129 5.50 -21.83 -2.49
C TYR A 129 4.89 -22.12 -1.12
N ALA A 130 4.41 -21.10 -0.42
CA ALA A 130 3.69 -21.29 0.84
C ALA A 130 2.42 -22.14 0.68
N LEU A 131 1.65 -21.93 -0.38
CA LEU A 131 0.46 -22.75 -0.69
C LEU A 131 0.85 -24.22 -0.97
N CYS A 132 1.93 -24.46 -1.70
CA CYS A 132 2.47 -25.80 -1.93
C CYS A 132 2.90 -26.49 -0.63
N ASP A 133 3.56 -25.74 0.26
CA ASP A 133 4.00 -26.26 1.56
C ASP A 133 2.81 -26.61 2.47
N ILE A 134 1.76 -25.77 2.47
CA ILE A 134 0.51 -26.08 3.18
C ILE A 134 -0.15 -27.34 2.59
N ALA A 135 -0.18 -27.47 1.25
CA ALA A 135 -0.72 -28.68 0.61
C ALA A 135 0.02 -29.96 1.05
N LYS A 136 1.35 -29.89 1.22
CA LYS A 136 2.15 -30.96 1.76
C LYS A 136 1.77 -31.30 3.21
N GLU A 137 1.59 -30.30 4.07
CA GLU A 137 1.17 -30.50 5.47
C GLU A 137 -0.18 -31.20 5.57
N TYR A 138 -1.11 -30.91 4.64
CA TYR A 138 -2.42 -31.58 4.52
C TYR A 138 -2.35 -32.94 3.80
N ASN A 139 -1.16 -33.37 3.32
CA ASN A 139 -0.97 -34.61 2.56
C ASN A 139 -1.86 -34.69 1.32
N LEU A 140 -2.02 -33.59 0.59
CA LEU A 140 -2.82 -33.57 -0.63
C LEU A 140 -2.05 -34.18 -1.80
N GLU A 141 -2.69 -35.09 -2.54
CA GLU A 141 -2.09 -35.79 -3.68
C GLU A 141 -2.40 -35.11 -5.03
N LYS A 142 -3.54 -34.41 -5.09
CA LYS A 142 -4.03 -33.76 -6.33
C LYS A 142 -3.83 -32.25 -6.23
N VAL A 143 -2.59 -31.81 -6.41
CA VAL A 143 -2.20 -30.40 -6.35
C VAL A 143 -1.67 -29.96 -7.72
N PHE A 144 -2.38 -29.06 -8.37
CA PHE A 144 -2.09 -28.63 -9.74
C PHE A 144 -1.75 -27.15 -9.79
N ILE A 145 -0.70 -26.76 -10.53
CA ILE A 145 -0.26 -25.39 -10.67
C ILE A 145 -0.45 -24.95 -12.10
N HIS A 146 -1.16 -23.86 -12.31
CA HIS A 146 -1.41 -23.22 -13.60
C HIS A 146 -0.61 -21.92 -13.66
N CYS A 147 0.49 -21.93 -14.39
CA CYS A 147 1.45 -20.84 -14.46
C CYS A 147 1.07 -19.86 -15.57
N PHE A 148 0.76 -18.61 -15.18
CA PHE A 148 0.63 -17.51 -16.13
C PHE A 148 1.98 -16.84 -16.29
N MET A 149 2.48 -16.73 -17.53
CA MET A 149 3.82 -16.23 -17.80
C MET A 149 3.81 -14.71 -17.97
N ASP A 150 4.84 -14.04 -17.44
CA ASP A 150 4.90 -12.59 -17.30
C ASP A 150 5.42 -11.88 -18.55
N GLY A 151 6.71 -11.65 -18.65
CA GLY A 151 7.35 -10.95 -19.75
C GLY A 151 7.04 -9.45 -19.89
N ARG A 152 6.32 -8.86 -18.91
CA ARG A 152 6.06 -7.40 -18.81
C ARG A 152 6.73 -6.77 -17.62
N ASP A 153 6.59 -7.41 -16.46
CA ASP A 153 7.15 -6.95 -15.19
C ASP A 153 8.51 -7.62 -14.92
N THR A 154 8.89 -8.54 -15.80
CA THR A 154 10.19 -9.24 -15.84
C THR A 154 10.68 -9.34 -17.27
N ASP A 155 11.96 -9.78 -17.46
CA ASP A 155 12.54 -10.01 -18.79
C ASP A 155 11.66 -10.97 -19.59
N PRO A 156 11.39 -10.69 -20.89
CA PRO A 156 10.48 -11.48 -21.72
C PRO A 156 10.87 -12.94 -21.94
N ARG A 157 12.08 -13.36 -21.56
CA ARG A 157 12.59 -14.73 -21.68
C ARG A 157 13.08 -15.32 -20.35
N SER A 158 12.60 -14.78 -19.22
CA SER A 158 12.95 -15.29 -17.88
C SER A 158 12.06 -16.43 -17.40
N GLY A 159 10.93 -16.66 -18.07
CA GLY A 159 9.88 -17.58 -17.62
C GLY A 159 10.32 -19.03 -17.48
N LYS A 160 11.23 -19.51 -18.34
CA LYS A 160 11.78 -20.88 -18.21
C LYS A 160 12.39 -21.10 -16.82
N GLY A 161 13.22 -20.14 -16.35
CA GLY A 161 13.83 -20.22 -15.02
C GLY A 161 12.80 -20.24 -13.90
N PHE A 162 11.72 -19.47 -14.02
CA PHE A 162 10.63 -19.50 -13.04
C PHE A 162 9.90 -20.85 -12.99
N ILE A 163 9.69 -21.50 -14.15
CA ILE A 163 9.10 -22.85 -14.19
C ILE A 163 10.03 -23.86 -13.53
N GLU A 164 11.34 -23.81 -13.83
CA GLU A 164 12.35 -24.67 -13.20
C GLU A 164 12.36 -24.49 -11.66
N ASP A 165 12.27 -23.25 -11.16
CA ASP A 165 12.20 -22.95 -9.73
C ASP A 165 10.93 -23.51 -9.08
N VAL A 166 9.76 -23.35 -9.75
CA VAL A 166 8.49 -23.91 -9.26
C VAL A 166 8.55 -25.42 -9.18
N GLU A 167 9.04 -26.09 -10.25
CA GLU A 167 9.18 -27.55 -10.28
C GLU A 167 10.16 -28.05 -9.21
N ALA A 168 11.27 -27.34 -8.99
CA ALA A 168 12.24 -27.64 -7.94
C ALA A 168 11.64 -27.51 -6.54
N HIS A 169 10.76 -26.51 -6.31
CA HIS A 169 10.05 -26.36 -5.05
C HIS A 169 9.01 -27.49 -4.86
N CYS A 170 8.23 -27.78 -5.87
CA CYS A 170 7.23 -28.85 -5.87
C CYS A 170 7.86 -30.22 -5.53
N ALA A 171 9.05 -30.50 -6.08
CA ALA A 171 9.77 -31.76 -5.79
C ALA A 171 10.11 -31.97 -4.32
N LYS A 172 10.21 -30.89 -3.52
CA LYS A 172 10.47 -30.90 -2.08
C LYS A 172 9.20 -30.72 -1.24
N SER A 173 8.13 -30.27 -1.86
CA SER A 173 6.86 -29.89 -1.24
C SER A 173 5.69 -30.69 -1.80
N ALA A 174 4.74 -30.05 -2.45
CA ALA A 174 3.62 -30.67 -3.13
C ALA A 174 3.30 -29.90 -4.41
N GLY A 175 2.65 -30.56 -5.35
CA GLY A 175 2.16 -29.96 -6.59
C GLY A 175 2.94 -30.38 -7.83
N VAL A 176 2.31 -30.13 -8.96
CA VAL A 176 2.86 -30.34 -10.31
C VAL A 176 2.42 -29.20 -11.22
N VAL A 177 3.33 -28.70 -12.03
CA VAL A 177 2.98 -27.72 -13.08
C VAL A 177 2.09 -28.41 -14.12
N ALA A 178 0.81 -28.08 -14.09
CA ALA A 178 -0.22 -28.69 -14.93
C ALA A 178 -0.41 -27.96 -16.26
N SER A 179 -0.24 -26.63 -16.27
CA SER A 179 -0.36 -25.83 -17.47
C SER A 179 0.46 -24.54 -17.42
N ILE A 180 0.83 -24.06 -18.61
CA ILE A 180 1.52 -22.80 -18.83
C ILE A 180 0.81 -22.00 -19.92
N ILE A 181 0.62 -20.69 -19.69
CA ILE A 181 0.04 -19.77 -20.69
C ILE A 181 0.53 -18.35 -20.44
N GLY A 182 0.71 -17.55 -21.48
CA GLY A 182 1.07 -16.14 -21.34
C GLY A 182 -0.04 -15.29 -20.72
N ARG A 183 0.34 -14.29 -19.95
CA ARG A 183 -0.60 -13.33 -19.30
C ARG A 183 -1.46 -12.57 -20.30
N TYR A 184 -1.03 -12.45 -21.54
CA TYR A 184 -1.82 -11.86 -22.61
C TYR A 184 -3.21 -12.49 -22.74
N TYR A 185 -3.32 -13.80 -22.49
CA TYR A 185 -4.57 -14.55 -22.53
C TYR A 185 -5.25 -14.62 -21.15
N ALA A 186 -4.51 -15.04 -20.13
CA ALA A 186 -5.07 -15.35 -18.81
C ALA A 186 -5.34 -14.12 -17.92
N MET A 187 -4.75 -12.98 -18.25
CA MET A 187 -4.80 -11.78 -17.44
C MET A 187 -5.22 -10.55 -18.26
N ASP A 188 -6.18 -10.73 -19.15
CA ASP A 188 -6.84 -9.61 -19.84
C ASP A 188 -7.62 -8.74 -18.86
N ARG A 189 -7.78 -7.45 -19.18
CA ARG A 189 -8.59 -6.49 -18.43
C ARG A 189 -9.41 -5.56 -19.33
N ASP A 190 -9.41 -5.84 -20.64
CA ASP A 190 -10.01 -4.99 -21.66
C ASP A 190 -11.24 -5.66 -22.31
N LYS A 191 -11.80 -6.70 -21.62
CA LYS A 191 -12.95 -7.50 -22.09
C LYS A 191 -12.74 -8.15 -23.44
N ARG A 192 -11.51 -8.57 -23.71
CA ARG A 192 -11.13 -9.34 -24.88
C ARG A 192 -11.43 -10.82 -24.61
N TRP A 193 -12.73 -11.16 -24.62
CA TRP A 193 -13.21 -12.49 -24.24
C TRP A 193 -12.61 -13.61 -25.08
N GLU A 194 -12.26 -13.32 -26.33
CA GLU A 194 -11.53 -14.27 -27.20
C GLU A 194 -10.16 -14.65 -26.62
N ARG A 195 -9.50 -13.78 -25.88
CA ARG A 195 -8.23 -14.10 -25.18
C ARG A 195 -8.50 -14.91 -23.92
N VAL A 196 -9.45 -14.45 -23.12
CA VAL A 196 -9.85 -15.13 -21.87
C VAL A 196 -10.29 -16.56 -22.15
N LYS A 197 -11.02 -16.77 -23.27
CA LYS A 197 -11.45 -18.10 -23.72
C LYS A 197 -10.31 -19.06 -23.94
N VAL A 198 -9.19 -18.62 -24.49
CA VAL A 198 -8.00 -19.47 -24.67
C VAL A 198 -7.50 -20.02 -23.36
N ALA A 199 -7.42 -19.18 -22.30
CA ALA A 199 -7.04 -19.59 -20.97
C ALA A 199 -8.13 -20.48 -20.32
N TYR A 200 -9.41 -20.13 -20.49
CA TYR A 200 -10.53 -20.91 -19.99
C TYR A 200 -10.52 -22.34 -20.58
N ASP A 201 -10.38 -22.48 -21.89
CA ASP A 201 -10.36 -23.79 -22.55
C ASP A 201 -9.16 -24.64 -22.11
N GLN A 202 -8.01 -24.02 -21.86
CA GLN A 202 -6.87 -24.70 -21.27
C GLN A 202 -7.19 -25.23 -19.87
N LEU A 203 -7.71 -24.38 -19.00
CA LEU A 203 -7.99 -24.73 -17.59
C LEU A 203 -9.07 -25.79 -17.44
N ILE A 204 -10.12 -25.74 -18.27
CA ILE A 204 -11.32 -26.59 -18.12
C ILE A 204 -11.29 -27.80 -19.05
N LYS A 205 -10.78 -27.67 -20.27
CA LYS A 205 -10.79 -28.73 -21.30
C LYS A 205 -9.41 -29.36 -21.51
N GLY A 206 -8.35 -28.78 -20.98
CA GLY A 206 -6.98 -29.22 -21.22
C GLY A 206 -6.52 -28.93 -22.66
N GLU A 207 -7.10 -27.93 -23.31
CA GLU A 207 -6.68 -27.56 -24.65
C GLU A 207 -5.33 -26.85 -24.65
N GLY A 208 -4.37 -27.39 -25.37
CA GLY A 208 -3.02 -26.82 -25.45
C GLY A 208 -2.04 -27.81 -26.09
N ARG A 209 -0.84 -27.32 -26.33
CA ARG A 209 0.26 -28.18 -26.80
C ARG A 209 0.67 -29.10 -25.64
N PRO A 210 0.63 -30.45 -25.84
CA PRO A 210 1.06 -31.35 -24.77
C PRO A 210 2.59 -31.33 -24.62
N ALA A 211 3.07 -31.35 -23.38
CA ALA A 211 4.48 -31.47 -23.07
C ALA A 211 4.69 -32.30 -21.79
N ALA A 212 5.70 -33.14 -21.79
CA ALA A 212 6.12 -33.87 -20.58
C ALA A 212 7.15 -33.09 -19.72
N ASP A 213 7.94 -32.23 -20.38
CA ASP A 213 8.89 -31.32 -19.77
C ASP A 213 8.39 -29.89 -19.99
N MET A 214 7.90 -29.28 -18.91
CA MET A 214 7.24 -27.97 -18.98
C MET A 214 8.24 -26.83 -19.20
N ALA A 215 9.42 -26.90 -18.60
CA ALA A 215 10.47 -25.91 -18.79
C ALA A 215 11.05 -25.97 -20.22
N ALA A 216 11.27 -27.16 -20.76
CA ALA A 216 11.70 -27.36 -22.16
C ALA A 216 10.66 -26.80 -23.15
N ALA A 217 9.38 -26.95 -22.86
CA ALA A 217 8.31 -26.43 -23.70
C ALA A 217 8.28 -24.88 -23.76
N VAL A 218 8.69 -24.21 -22.69
CA VAL A 218 8.90 -22.75 -22.70
C VAL A 218 10.05 -22.36 -23.62
N GLU A 219 11.18 -23.08 -23.53
CA GLU A 219 12.34 -22.86 -24.41
C GLU A 219 11.99 -23.04 -25.90
N GLU A 220 11.18 -24.07 -26.23
CA GLU A 220 10.67 -24.29 -27.60
C GLU A 220 9.84 -23.08 -28.08
N SER A 221 9.01 -22.48 -27.20
CA SER A 221 8.25 -21.28 -27.54
C SER A 221 9.19 -20.11 -27.88
N TYR A 222 10.30 -19.96 -27.14
CA TYR A 222 11.31 -18.94 -27.45
C TYR A 222 12.00 -19.17 -28.79
N ALA A 223 12.27 -20.43 -29.14
CA ALA A 223 12.83 -20.78 -30.43
C ALA A 223 11.87 -20.46 -31.60
N GLU A 224 10.57 -20.47 -31.33
CA GLU A 224 9.52 -20.06 -32.30
C GLU A 224 9.32 -18.53 -32.31
N GLY A 225 10.09 -17.76 -31.52
CA GLY A 225 9.96 -16.30 -31.40
C GLY A 225 8.84 -15.81 -30.48
N VAL A 226 8.24 -16.71 -29.70
CA VAL A 226 7.15 -16.39 -28.76
C VAL A 226 7.75 -16.25 -27.37
N THR A 227 7.64 -15.05 -26.80
CA THR A 227 8.13 -14.71 -25.44
C THR A 227 7.06 -14.91 -24.39
N ASP A 228 7.43 -14.80 -23.11
CA ASP A 228 6.62 -15.15 -21.94
C ASP A 228 5.18 -14.63 -22.02
N GLU A 229 5.01 -13.33 -22.25
CA GLU A 229 3.69 -12.68 -22.26
C GLU A 229 2.69 -13.36 -23.24
N PHE A 230 3.22 -13.89 -24.37
CA PHE A 230 2.42 -14.39 -25.48
C PHE A 230 2.47 -15.91 -25.63
N ILE A 231 3.05 -16.65 -24.66
CA ILE A 231 3.10 -18.12 -24.72
C ILE A 231 1.69 -18.67 -24.89
N LYS A 232 1.51 -19.47 -25.96
CA LYS A 232 0.27 -20.19 -26.24
C LYS A 232 0.08 -21.32 -25.21
N PRO A 233 -1.15 -21.82 -25.04
CA PRO A 233 -1.42 -22.87 -24.05
C PRO A 233 -0.49 -24.08 -24.20
N ILE A 234 0.17 -24.45 -23.08
CA ILE A 234 0.95 -25.67 -22.93
C ILE A 234 0.34 -26.48 -21.80
N VAL A 235 0.08 -27.77 -22.00
CA VAL A 235 -0.51 -28.64 -20.97
C VAL A 235 0.44 -29.79 -20.67
N ASN A 236 0.56 -30.14 -19.38
CA ASN A 236 1.39 -31.26 -18.94
C ASN A 236 0.73 -32.58 -19.39
N SER A 237 1.41 -33.34 -20.25
CA SER A 237 0.89 -34.61 -20.77
C SER A 237 0.94 -35.77 -19.79
N THR A 238 1.58 -35.59 -18.65
CA THR A 238 1.76 -36.65 -17.62
C THR A 238 0.68 -36.64 -16.55
N VAL A 239 -0.13 -35.58 -16.46
CA VAL A 239 -1.22 -35.43 -15.49
C VAL A 239 -2.47 -34.85 -16.11
N ASP A 240 -3.64 -35.19 -15.55
CA ASP A 240 -4.89 -34.51 -15.89
C ASP A 240 -5.09 -33.39 -14.84
N GLY A 241 -4.61 -32.20 -15.18
CA GLY A 241 -4.72 -31.00 -14.32
C GLY A 241 -5.92 -30.12 -14.66
N THR A 242 -6.93 -30.62 -15.40
CA THR A 242 -8.14 -29.83 -15.69
C THR A 242 -8.97 -29.57 -14.44
N ILE A 243 -9.49 -28.35 -14.32
CA ILE A 243 -10.38 -27.96 -13.23
C ILE A 243 -11.75 -28.60 -13.43
N LYS A 244 -12.27 -29.28 -12.41
CA LYS A 244 -13.53 -30.03 -12.46
C LYS A 244 -14.51 -29.48 -11.44
N GLU A 245 -15.77 -29.85 -11.61
CA GLU A 245 -16.84 -29.58 -10.66
C GLU A 245 -16.46 -29.98 -9.23
N GLY A 246 -16.62 -29.05 -8.28
CA GLY A 246 -16.31 -29.26 -6.88
C GLY A 246 -14.84 -29.18 -6.50
N ASP A 247 -13.92 -28.92 -7.43
CA ASP A 247 -12.52 -28.69 -7.12
C ASP A 247 -12.30 -27.38 -6.37
N VAL A 248 -11.14 -27.25 -5.75
CA VAL A 248 -10.68 -26.02 -5.09
C VAL A 248 -9.77 -25.26 -6.06
N VAL A 249 -9.99 -23.98 -6.22
CA VAL A 249 -9.10 -23.06 -6.95
C VAL A 249 -8.65 -21.94 -6.03
N ILE A 250 -7.35 -21.73 -5.93
CA ILE A 250 -6.77 -20.55 -5.28
C ILE A 250 -6.04 -19.73 -6.35
N PHE A 251 -6.57 -18.54 -6.62
CA PHE A 251 -5.91 -17.57 -7.50
C PHE A 251 -4.98 -16.70 -6.64
N PHE A 252 -3.67 -16.93 -6.75
CA PHE A 252 -2.70 -16.32 -5.84
C PHE A 252 -2.23 -14.91 -6.23
N ASN A 253 -2.82 -14.29 -7.26
CA ASN A 253 -2.62 -12.87 -7.55
C ASN A 253 -3.26 -12.01 -6.44
N TYR A 254 -2.50 -11.09 -5.86
CA TYR A 254 -3.03 -10.14 -4.87
C TYR A 254 -3.50 -8.81 -5.49
N ARG A 255 -3.06 -8.48 -6.71
CA ARG A 255 -3.58 -7.32 -7.45
C ARG A 255 -4.80 -7.74 -8.30
N ASN A 256 -5.87 -6.96 -8.18
CA ASN A 256 -7.21 -7.35 -8.65
C ASN A 256 -7.50 -7.03 -10.12
N ASP A 257 -6.88 -5.99 -10.72
CA ASP A 257 -7.29 -5.43 -12.01
C ASP A 257 -7.29 -6.44 -13.17
N ARG A 258 -6.36 -7.40 -13.18
CA ARG A 258 -6.21 -8.44 -14.20
C ARG A 258 -6.68 -9.83 -13.75
N ALA A 259 -7.18 -9.95 -12.52
CA ALA A 259 -7.72 -11.20 -12.02
C ALA A 259 -9.23 -11.33 -12.25
N LYS A 260 -9.91 -10.25 -12.58
CA LYS A 260 -11.37 -10.19 -12.65
C LYS A 260 -11.96 -11.07 -13.74
N GLU A 261 -11.49 -10.96 -14.97
CA GLU A 261 -12.16 -11.54 -16.14
C GLU A 261 -12.13 -13.06 -16.13
N ILE A 262 -11.00 -13.69 -15.83
CA ILE A 262 -10.93 -15.15 -15.71
C ILE A 262 -11.79 -15.65 -14.52
N THR A 263 -11.85 -14.89 -13.43
CA THR A 263 -12.74 -15.21 -12.29
C THR A 263 -14.21 -15.13 -12.68
N VAL A 264 -14.59 -14.12 -13.49
CA VAL A 264 -15.98 -13.98 -13.97
C VAL A 264 -16.43 -15.21 -14.74
N VAL A 265 -15.64 -15.67 -15.71
CA VAL A 265 -16.03 -16.79 -16.56
C VAL A 265 -16.00 -18.15 -15.84
N LEU A 266 -15.22 -18.27 -14.78
CA LEU A 266 -15.17 -19.49 -13.96
C LEU A 266 -16.30 -19.56 -12.93
N THR A 267 -16.77 -18.39 -12.39
CA THR A 267 -17.60 -18.36 -11.19
C THR A 267 -18.83 -17.47 -11.23
N GLN A 268 -18.87 -16.42 -12.06
CA GLN A 268 -19.88 -15.36 -11.92
C GLN A 268 -20.93 -15.34 -13.03
N LYS A 269 -20.52 -15.60 -14.29
CA LYS A 269 -21.39 -15.39 -15.44
C LYS A 269 -21.13 -16.40 -16.54
N ASP A 270 -22.19 -17.10 -16.93
CA ASP A 270 -22.21 -17.90 -18.14
C ASP A 270 -22.16 -16.99 -19.39
N MET A 271 -21.30 -17.34 -20.34
CA MET A 271 -21.13 -16.66 -21.62
C MET A 271 -21.20 -17.71 -22.74
N PRO A 272 -22.39 -18.29 -23.02
CA PRO A 272 -22.55 -19.36 -24.00
C PRO A 272 -22.22 -18.90 -25.44
N GLU A 273 -22.43 -17.62 -25.73
CA GLU A 273 -22.04 -17.00 -27.00
C GLU A 273 -20.52 -17.00 -27.22
N GLU A 274 -19.75 -16.99 -26.17
CA GLU A 274 -18.29 -17.07 -26.17
C GLU A 274 -17.80 -18.52 -25.89
N GLY A 275 -18.73 -19.46 -25.68
CA GLY A 275 -18.41 -20.85 -25.37
C GLY A 275 -17.82 -21.08 -24.00
N MET A 276 -18.16 -20.24 -23.02
CA MET A 276 -17.71 -20.32 -21.61
C MET A 276 -18.92 -20.44 -20.70
N THR A 277 -18.81 -21.30 -19.68
CA THR A 277 -19.82 -21.47 -18.63
C THR A 277 -19.14 -21.58 -17.27
N THR A 278 -19.79 -21.11 -16.24
CA THR A 278 -19.30 -21.24 -14.87
C THR A 278 -19.23 -22.70 -14.44
N ILE A 279 -18.33 -23.00 -13.52
CA ILE A 279 -18.10 -24.38 -13.06
C ILE A 279 -18.92 -24.64 -11.79
N PRO A 280 -19.89 -25.55 -11.82
CA PRO A 280 -20.73 -25.81 -10.66
C PRO A 280 -19.93 -26.32 -9.45
N GLY A 281 -20.29 -25.84 -8.26
CA GLY A 281 -19.71 -26.32 -7.00
C GLY A 281 -18.24 -26.00 -6.79
N LEU A 282 -17.63 -25.21 -7.66
CA LEU A 282 -16.21 -24.79 -7.56
C LEU A 282 -15.98 -24.03 -6.24
N GLN A 283 -15.02 -24.48 -5.46
CA GLN A 283 -14.59 -23.77 -4.26
C GLN A 283 -13.49 -22.78 -4.66
N TYR A 284 -13.88 -21.55 -4.96
CA TYR A 284 -12.99 -20.55 -5.55
C TYR A 284 -12.54 -19.53 -4.52
N TYR A 285 -11.23 -19.38 -4.37
CA TYR A 285 -10.58 -18.50 -3.41
C TYR A 285 -9.75 -17.44 -4.16
N CYS A 286 -10.11 -16.18 -3.92
CA CYS A 286 -9.33 -15.02 -4.37
C CYS A 286 -8.30 -14.68 -3.29
N MET A 287 -7.07 -14.40 -3.65
CA MET A 287 -6.04 -13.97 -2.70
C MET A 287 -6.48 -12.71 -1.95
N THR A 288 -7.06 -11.76 -2.68
CA THR A 288 -7.61 -10.48 -2.18
C THR A 288 -8.99 -10.24 -2.83
N PRO A 289 -9.78 -9.24 -2.40
CA PRO A 289 -11.03 -8.91 -3.06
C PRO A 289 -10.80 -8.43 -4.49
N TYR A 290 -11.26 -9.19 -5.50
CA TYR A 290 -11.11 -8.79 -6.90
C TYR A 290 -12.19 -7.82 -7.35
N ASP A 291 -13.44 -8.07 -6.93
CA ASP A 291 -14.56 -7.18 -7.21
C ASP A 291 -15.64 -7.31 -6.11
N ALA A 292 -16.15 -6.18 -5.65
CA ALA A 292 -17.18 -6.16 -4.59
C ALA A 292 -18.52 -6.79 -5.01
N SER A 293 -18.75 -6.94 -6.33
CA SER A 293 -19.97 -7.55 -6.87
C SER A 293 -19.89 -9.09 -6.96
N PHE A 294 -18.71 -9.69 -6.77
CA PHE A 294 -18.56 -11.14 -6.88
C PHE A 294 -19.26 -11.86 -5.74
N THR A 295 -19.96 -12.92 -6.07
CA THR A 295 -20.69 -13.77 -5.13
C THR A 295 -20.19 -15.21 -5.21
N GLY A 296 -20.31 -15.96 -4.10
CA GLY A 296 -19.92 -17.37 -4.04
C GLY A 296 -18.43 -17.63 -4.16
N VAL A 297 -17.59 -16.60 -4.02
CA VAL A 297 -16.14 -16.71 -3.92
C VAL A 297 -15.69 -16.44 -2.49
N HIS A 298 -14.57 -17.02 -2.11
CA HIS A 298 -13.92 -16.81 -0.82
C HIS A 298 -12.75 -15.84 -0.99
N ILE A 299 -12.41 -15.10 0.06
CA ILE A 299 -11.31 -14.13 0.06
C ILE A 299 -10.33 -14.50 1.15
N LEU A 300 -9.09 -14.83 0.77
CA LEU A 300 -8.06 -15.26 1.74
C LEU A 300 -7.59 -14.10 2.62
N PHE A 301 -7.35 -12.93 2.02
CA PHE A 301 -6.91 -11.72 2.71
C PHE A 301 -7.84 -10.56 2.34
N ASP A 302 -8.86 -10.36 3.16
CA ASP A 302 -9.83 -9.27 2.94
C ASP A 302 -9.23 -7.92 3.30
N LYS A 303 -9.83 -6.85 2.75
CA LYS A 303 -9.48 -5.49 3.11
C LYS A 303 -9.78 -5.24 4.57
N GLU A 304 -8.85 -4.63 5.27
CA GLU A 304 -9.13 -4.17 6.62
C GLU A 304 -10.14 -3.03 6.58
N ASN A 305 -11.20 -3.17 7.35
CA ASN A 305 -12.08 -2.04 7.62
C ASN A 305 -11.37 -1.13 8.64
N VAL A 306 -10.93 0.04 8.20
CA VAL A 306 -10.18 0.98 9.03
C VAL A 306 -11.15 1.72 9.94
N GLN A 307 -11.50 1.08 11.05
CA GLN A 307 -12.36 1.65 12.10
C GLN A 307 -11.54 2.41 13.15
N ASN A 308 -12.22 3.31 13.85
CA ASN A 308 -11.64 4.11 14.92
C ASN A 308 -10.33 4.82 14.52
N THR A 309 -10.36 5.43 13.30
CA THR A 309 -9.34 6.44 12.98
C THR A 309 -9.42 7.61 13.96
N LEU A 310 -8.39 8.42 14.07
CA LEU A 310 -8.39 9.57 14.97
C LEU A 310 -9.62 10.47 14.75
N GLY A 311 -9.94 10.80 13.48
CA GLY A 311 -11.11 11.60 13.12
C GLY A 311 -12.43 10.95 13.54
N GLU A 312 -12.60 9.66 13.28
CA GLU A 312 -13.79 8.90 13.67
C GLU A 312 -13.95 8.85 15.20
N TYR A 313 -12.87 8.54 15.90
CA TYR A 313 -12.90 8.38 17.35
C TYR A 313 -13.17 9.73 18.07
N LEU A 314 -12.54 10.81 17.61
CA LEU A 314 -12.83 12.15 18.12
C LEU A 314 -14.28 12.58 17.88
N SER A 315 -14.83 12.26 16.69
CA SER A 315 -16.22 12.51 16.36
C SER A 315 -17.17 11.76 17.29
N ALA A 316 -16.92 10.46 17.54
CA ALA A 316 -17.71 9.64 18.46
C ALA A 316 -17.72 10.20 19.90
N LEU A 317 -16.67 10.92 20.28
CA LEU A 317 -16.56 11.61 21.57
C LEU A 317 -17.13 13.04 21.56
N GLY A 318 -17.76 13.47 20.46
CA GLY A 318 -18.34 14.80 20.29
C GLY A 318 -17.32 15.93 20.19
N LYS A 319 -16.06 15.63 19.88
CA LYS A 319 -14.99 16.60 19.67
C LYS A 319 -15.14 17.33 18.35
N LYS A 320 -14.77 18.62 18.33
CA LYS A 320 -14.73 19.42 17.11
C LYS A 320 -13.35 19.38 16.49
N GLN A 321 -13.29 19.13 15.20
CA GLN A 321 -12.03 19.01 14.48
C GLN A 321 -12.02 19.79 13.18
N LEU A 322 -10.83 20.24 12.76
CA LEU A 322 -10.60 20.93 11.51
C LEU A 322 -9.50 20.23 10.72
N HIS A 323 -9.77 19.95 9.45
CA HIS A 323 -8.80 19.44 8.50
C HIS A 323 -8.55 20.49 7.41
N ILE A 324 -7.31 20.93 7.23
CA ILE A 324 -6.96 22.01 6.32
C ILE A 324 -5.71 21.69 5.50
N ALA A 325 -5.79 21.91 4.20
CA ALA A 325 -4.66 21.84 3.28
C ALA A 325 -4.99 22.59 1.97
N GLU A 326 -3.96 22.82 1.16
CA GLU A 326 -4.17 23.20 -0.24
C GLU A 326 -4.52 21.98 -1.12
N THR A 327 -5.02 22.22 -2.36
CA THR A 327 -5.60 21.20 -3.25
C THR A 327 -4.77 19.93 -3.35
N GLU A 328 -3.45 20.03 -3.53
CA GLU A 328 -2.55 18.88 -3.73
C GLU A 328 -2.51 17.91 -2.53
N LYS A 329 -2.79 18.41 -1.33
CA LYS A 329 -2.73 17.63 -0.11
C LYS A 329 -4.07 17.55 0.65
N TYR A 330 -5.14 18.08 0.07
CA TYR A 330 -6.46 18.04 0.69
C TYR A 330 -6.98 16.61 0.91
N ALA A 331 -6.86 15.75 -0.09
CA ALA A 331 -7.26 14.36 0.05
C ALA A 331 -6.46 13.62 1.14
N HIS A 332 -5.20 14.01 1.35
CA HIS A 332 -4.34 13.37 2.35
C HIS A 332 -4.80 13.65 3.78
N VAL A 333 -5.14 14.89 4.09
CA VAL A 333 -5.67 15.25 5.43
C VAL A 333 -7.16 14.92 5.61
N THR A 334 -7.87 14.48 4.57
CA THR A 334 -9.29 14.12 4.63
C THR A 334 -9.51 12.64 4.36
N PHE A 335 -9.56 12.22 3.11
CA PHE A 335 -9.84 10.85 2.70
C PHE A 335 -8.87 9.83 3.31
N PHE A 336 -7.56 10.02 3.11
CA PHE A 336 -6.55 9.07 3.62
C PHE A 336 -6.44 9.10 5.14
N PHE A 337 -6.38 10.28 5.74
CA PHE A 337 -6.34 10.45 7.19
C PHE A 337 -7.57 9.83 7.89
N ASN A 338 -8.72 9.85 7.23
CA ASN A 338 -9.97 9.25 7.71
C ASN A 338 -10.14 7.77 7.32
N GLY A 339 -9.05 7.08 6.95
CA GLY A 339 -9.10 5.66 6.67
C GLY A 339 -9.79 5.27 5.36
N GLY A 340 -9.79 6.15 4.36
CA GLY A 340 -10.45 5.94 3.06
C GLY A 340 -11.91 6.39 3.03
N ARG A 341 -12.33 7.20 4.00
CA ARG A 341 -13.68 7.78 4.06
C ARG A 341 -13.74 9.15 3.40
N GLU A 342 -14.59 9.28 2.39
CA GLU A 342 -14.79 10.54 1.66
C GLU A 342 -15.60 11.57 2.46
N ALA A 343 -16.71 11.13 3.06
CA ALA A 343 -17.59 12.02 3.82
C ALA A 343 -16.96 12.45 5.16
N PRO A 344 -17.07 13.73 5.54
CA PRO A 344 -16.62 14.17 6.86
C PRO A 344 -17.35 13.44 7.99
N PHE A 345 -16.69 13.34 9.13
CA PHE A 345 -17.32 12.88 10.37
C PHE A 345 -18.13 14.01 11.03
N ASP A 346 -19.04 13.66 11.92
CA ASP A 346 -19.78 14.66 12.70
C ASP A 346 -18.81 15.51 13.53
N GLY A 347 -18.92 16.84 13.40
CA GLY A 347 -18.00 17.77 14.07
C GLY A 347 -16.69 18.01 13.36
N GLU A 348 -16.49 17.45 12.17
CA GLU A 348 -15.35 17.70 11.28
C GLU A 348 -15.66 18.80 10.28
N ASP A 349 -14.94 19.91 10.40
CA ASP A 349 -14.92 20.97 9.38
C ASP A 349 -13.71 20.78 8.47
N ARG A 350 -13.82 21.20 7.23
CA ARG A 350 -12.76 21.12 6.21
C ARG A 350 -12.54 22.45 5.55
N ILE A 351 -11.27 22.84 5.37
CA ILE A 351 -10.88 24.01 4.62
C ILE A 351 -9.96 23.58 3.48
N LEU A 352 -10.43 23.79 2.25
CA LEU A 352 -9.64 23.61 1.03
C LEU A 352 -9.14 24.97 0.57
N VAL A 353 -7.83 25.11 0.39
CA VAL A 353 -7.20 26.26 -0.24
C VAL A 353 -6.77 25.87 -1.65
N PRO A 354 -7.17 26.57 -2.71
CA PRO A 354 -6.75 26.23 -4.07
C PRO A 354 -5.23 26.34 -4.21
N SER A 355 -4.59 25.30 -4.77
CA SER A 355 -3.19 25.37 -5.19
C SER A 355 -3.01 26.29 -6.40
N PRO A 356 -1.82 26.90 -6.58
CA PRO A 356 -1.57 27.79 -7.73
C PRO A 356 -1.74 27.03 -9.06
N LYS A 357 -2.35 27.67 -10.04
CA LYS A 357 -2.53 27.14 -11.39
C LYS A 357 -1.28 27.38 -12.24
N VAL A 358 -0.20 26.67 -11.92
CA VAL A 358 1.07 26.71 -12.66
C VAL A 358 1.36 25.31 -13.25
N ALA A 359 2.20 25.25 -14.28
CA ALA A 359 2.56 23.97 -14.92
C ALA A 359 3.36 23.06 -13.97
N THR A 360 4.31 23.66 -13.24
CA THR A 360 5.15 23.00 -12.23
C THR A 360 5.38 23.97 -11.07
N TYR A 361 5.55 23.45 -9.85
CA TYR A 361 5.60 24.28 -8.65
C TYR A 361 6.93 24.99 -8.40
N ASP A 362 7.97 24.73 -9.19
CA ASP A 362 9.17 25.57 -9.24
C ASP A 362 8.89 26.99 -9.75
N LEU A 363 7.80 27.17 -10.50
CA LEU A 363 7.34 28.48 -10.96
C LEU A 363 6.65 29.31 -9.84
N LYS A 364 6.20 28.66 -8.79
CA LYS A 364 5.63 29.29 -7.58
C LYS A 364 5.90 28.42 -6.35
N PRO A 365 7.12 28.42 -5.82
CA PRO A 365 7.52 27.51 -4.74
C PRO A 365 6.82 27.72 -3.41
N GLU A 366 6.31 28.91 -3.12
CA GLU A 366 5.50 29.20 -1.95
C GLU A 366 4.15 28.49 -2.01
N MET A 367 3.73 28.08 -3.20
CA MET A 367 2.43 27.47 -3.46
C MET A 367 1.31 28.28 -2.81
N SER A 368 0.46 27.69 -2.00
CA SER A 368 -0.57 28.38 -1.24
C SER A 368 -0.32 28.35 0.27
N ALA A 369 0.91 28.09 0.70
CA ALA A 369 1.26 27.92 2.12
C ALA A 369 0.84 29.12 2.98
N PHE A 370 1.07 30.35 2.52
CA PHE A 370 0.69 31.56 3.27
C PHE A 370 -0.83 31.71 3.43
N GLU A 371 -1.62 31.39 2.40
CA GLU A 371 -3.08 31.41 2.50
C GLU A 371 -3.60 30.31 3.43
N VAL A 372 -3.01 29.09 3.36
CA VAL A 372 -3.29 28.00 4.31
C VAL A 372 -3.02 28.47 5.74
N LYS A 373 -1.86 29.08 5.97
CA LYS A 373 -1.45 29.61 7.26
C LYS A 373 -2.42 30.70 7.77
N ASP A 374 -2.83 31.64 6.92
CA ASP A 374 -3.74 32.70 7.32
C ASP A 374 -5.10 32.17 7.76
N LYS A 375 -5.70 31.24 6.98
CA LYS A 375 -6.97 30.59 7.35
C LYS A 375 -6.84 29.69 8.58
N LEU A 376 -5.69 29.03 8.74
CA LEU A 376 -5.40 28.23 9.91
C LEU A 376 -5.30 29.07 11.18
N VAL A 377 -4.57 30.18 11.14
CA VAL A 377 -4.44 31.12 12.27
C VAL A 377 -5.80 31.72 12.63
N GLU A 378 -6.61 32.10 11.64
CA GLU A 378 -7.98 32.54 11.88
C GLU A 378 -8.79 31.46 12.60
N ALA A 379 -8.75 30.23 12.13
CA ALA A 379 -9.46 29.10 12.74
C ALA A 379 -8.98 28.81 14.20
N ILE A 380 -7.66 28.83 14.44
CA ILE A 380 -7.07 28.70 15.77
C ILE A 380 -7.62 29.76 16.71
N ASN A 381 -7.67 31.02 16.28
CA ASN A 381 -8.14 32.14 17.07
C ASN A 381 -9.63 32.09 17.42
N THR A 382 -10.43 31.31 16.68
CA THR A 382 -11.85 31.07 17.06
C THR A 382 -11.99 30.21 18.31
N GLN A 383 -10.96 29.44 18.68
CA GLN A 383 -10.98 28.45 19.76
C GLN A 383 -12.10 27.39 19.66
N LYS A 384 -12.67 27.23 18.44
CA LYS A 384 -13.79 26.32 18.17
C LYS A 384 -13.40 24.85 18.23
N TYR A 385 -12.17 24.52 17.83
CA TYR A 385 -11.73 23.15 17.60
C TYR A 385 -10.94 22.58 18.76
N ASP A 386 -11.21 21.31 19.07
CA ASP A 386 -10.43 20.52 20.02
C ASP A 386 -9.18 19.94 19.35
N PHE A 387 -9.30 19.60 18.06
CA PHE A 387 -8.22 19.05 17.24
C PHE A 387 -8.15 19.75 15.88
N ILE A 388 -6.94 20.00 15.41
CA ILE A 388 -6.68 20.54 14.07
C ILE A 388 -5.57 19.74 13.41
N VAL A 389 -5.74 19.39 12.14
CA VAL A 389 -4.67 18.85 11.29
C VAL A 389 -4.46 19.73 10.07
N VAL A 390 -3.20 20.07 9.82
CA VAL A 390 -2.79 20.85 8.64
C VAL A 390 -1.66 20.15 7.92
N ASN A 391 -1.64 20.24 6.58
CA ASN A 391 -0.53 19.82 5.75
C ASN A 391 -0.01 21.02 4.94
N TYR A 392 1.32 21.25 5.00
CA TYR A 392 2.05 22.17 4.15
C TYR A 392 2.74 21.37 3.04
N ALA A 393 2.29 21.55 1.79
CA ALA A 393 2.62 20.72 0.64
C ALA A 393 4.03 20.94 0.05
N ASN A 394 4.66 22.06 0.38
CA ASN A 394 5.76 22.64 -0.38
C ASN A 394 7.00 21.73 -0.50
N GLY A 395 7.44 21.10 0.61
CA GLY A 395 8.65 20.28 0.62
C GLY A 395 8.57 19.12 -0.38
N ASP A 396 7.41 18.49 -0.47
CA ASP A 396 7.14 17.41 -1.39
C ASP A 396 6.91 17.90 -2.83
N MET A 397 5.92 18.76 -3.03
CA MET A 397 5.49 19.16 -4.37
C MET A 397 6.56 19.93 -5.14
N VAL A 398 7.32 20.80 -4.47
CA VAL A 398 8.46 21.51 -5.08
C VAL A 398 9.68 20.57 -5.19
N GLY A 399 9.87 19.68 -4.23
CA GLY A 399 10.91 18.64 -4.27
C GLY A 399 10.83 17.79 -5.53
N HIS A 400 9.64 17.41 -5.96
CA HIS A 400 9.40 16.66 -7.19
C HIS A 400 9.86 17.37 -8.47
N THR A 401 10.06 18.69 -8.45
CA THR A 401 10.55 19.45 -9.61
C THR A 401 12.05 19.27 -9.83
N GLY A 402 12.81 18.90 -8.80
CA GLY A 402 14.26 18.81 -8.85
C GLY A 402 14.97 20.17 -9.01
N VAL A 403 14.26 21.27 -8.90
CA VAL A 403 14.84 22.63 -9.03
C VAL A 403 15.29 23.12 -7.66
N TYR A 404 16.58 23.01 -7.40
CA TYR A 404 17.19 23.26 -6.09
C TYR A 404 16.80 24.63 -5.48
N SER A 405 16.94 25.72 -6.25
CA SER A 405 16.62 27.07 -5.78
C SER A 405 15.13 27.27 -5.48
N ALA A 406 14.27 26.52 -6.16
CA ALA A 406 12.83 26.52 -5.86
C ALA A 406 12.54 25.77 -4.53
N ILE A 407 13.24 24.67 -4.30
CA ILE A 407 13.13 23.92 -3.02
C ILE A 407 13.60 24.81 -1.85
N GLU A 408 14.71 25.56 -2.00
CA GLU A 408 15.15 26.54 -0.98
C GLU A 408 14.06 27.57 -0.68
N THR A 409 13.39 28.10 -1.69
CA THR A 409 12.31 29.07 -1.54
C THR A 409 11.10 28.44 -0.83
N ALA A 410 10.75 27.21 -1.20
CA ALA A 410 9.68 26.44 -0.57
C ALA A 410 9.96 26.20 0.93
N VAL A 411 11.18 25.77 1.27
CA VAL A 411 11.61 25.53 2.65
C VAL A 411 11.54 26.81 3.49
N LYS A 412 11.97 27.95 2.98
CA LYS A 412 11.84 29.25 3.67
C LYS A 412 10.38 29.66 3.90
N ALA A 413 9.52 29.42 2.91
CA ALA A 413 8.09 29.73 3.02
C ALA A 413 7.44 28.87 4.13
N VAL A 414 7.77 27.59 4.19
CA VAL A 414 7.27 26.69 5.24
C VAL A 414 7.76 27.11 6.61
N ASP A 415 9.06 27.44 6.77
CA ASP A 415 9.60 27.92 8.06
C ASP A 415 8.83 29.14 8.59
N ALA A 416 8.52 30.12 7.72
CA ALA A 416 7.72 31.29 8.08
C ALA A 416 6.28 30.91 8.47
N CYS A 417 5.64 30.01 7.75
CA CYS A 417 4.28 29.54 8.07
C CYS A 417 4.23 28.75 9.37
N VAL A 418 5.23 27.90 9.62
CA VAL A 418 5.37 27.15 10.88
C VAL A 418 5.46 28.12 12.06
N LYS A 419 6.26 29.19 11.96
CA LYS A 419 6.38 30.21 13.00
C LYS A 419 5.02 30.80 13.37
N ASP A 420 4.33 31.35 12.41
CA ASP A 420 3.06 32.05 12.65
C ASP A 420 2.00 31.08 13.21
N THR A 421 1.96 29.86 12.71
CA THR A 421 1.02 28.82 13.19
C THR A 421 1.33 28.41 14.63
N VAL A 422 2.59 28.12 14.96
CA VAL A 422 2.98 27.72 16.32
C VAL A 422 2.72 28.81 17.31
N GLU A 423 3.05 30.07 17.00
CA GLU A 423 2.80 31.17 17.90
C GLU A 423 1.29 31.40 18.14
N ALA A 424 0.45 31.27 17.09
CA ALA A 424 -0.99 31.32 17.25
C ALA A 424 -1.54 30.16 18.09
N ALA A 425 -1.03 28.95 17.88
CA ALA A 425 -1.44 27.76 18.61
C ALA A 425 -1.11 27.91 20.12
N LYS A 426 0.11 28.32 20.45
CA LYS A 426 0.54 28.59 21.84
C LYS A 426 -0.33 29.64 22.52
N ALA A 427 -0.66 30.73 21.81
CA ALA A 427 -1.50 31.79 22.32
C ALA A 427 -2.97 31.38 22.60
N ASN A 428 -3.40 30.25 22.05
CA ASN A 428 -4.75 29.71 22.16
C ASN A 428 -4.82 28.35 22.89
N ASP A 429 -3.78 28.01 23.65
CA ASP A 429 -3.69 26.83 24.52
C ASP A 429 -3.73 25.48 23.74
N TYR A 430 -3.22 25.47 22.49
CA TYR A 430 -2.97 24.24 21.77
C TYR A 430 -1.57 23.70 22.08
N GLU A 431 -1.47 22.43 22.32
CA GLU A 431 -0.22 21.69 22.21
C GLU A 431 -0.01 21.24 20.77
N VAL A 432 1.21 21.29 20.25
CA VAL A 432 1.48 21.06 18.83
C VAL A 432 2.43 19.89 18.65
N ILE A 433 2.07 18.96 17.77
CA ILE A 433 2.97 17.95 17.20
C ILE A 433 3.27 18.36 15.76
N ILE A 434 4.56 18.48 15.44
CA ILE A 434 5.04 18.77 14.09
C ILE A 434 5.79 17.54 13.58
N ILE A 435 5.35 17.01 12.43
CA ILE A 435 5.96 15.85 11.80
C ILE A 435 6.11 16.09 10.29
N ALA A 436 6.68 15.12 9.59
CA ALA A 436 6.45 14.92 8.17
C ALA A 436 5.89 13.51 7.94
N ASP A 437 5.38 13.25 6.76
CA ASP A 437 4.83 11.95 6.35
C ASP A 437 5.85 11.09 5.59
N HIS A 438 6.82 11.70 4.96
CA HIS A 438 8.02 11.10 4.31
C HIS A 438 9.05 12.21 4.03
N GLY A 439 10.23 11.84 3.54
CA GLY A 439 11.23 12.78 3.07
C GLY A 439 11.15 13.01 1.55
N ASN A 440 11.59 14.17 1.11
CA ASN A 440 11.79 14.59 -0.28
C ASN A 440 12.81 15.72 -0.36
N ALA A 441 12.53 16.90 0.23
CA ALA A 441 13.39 18.09 0.21
C ALA A 441 14.72 17.89 0.96
N ASP A 442 14.85 16.87 1.77
CA ASP A 442 16.06 16.43 2.46
C ASP A 442 17.04 15.67 1.56
N TYR A 443 16.65 15.38 0.31
CA TYR A 443 17.47 14.62 -0.63
C TYR A 443 17.20 15.06 -2.08
N ALA A 444 17.75 16.23 -2.47
CA ALA A 444 17.50 16.85 -3.76
C ALA A 444 18.55 16.56 -4.84
N ILE A 445 19.70 15.95 -4.49
CA ILE A 445 20.80 15.66 -5.42
C ILE A 445 21.22 14.20 -5.26
N ASN A 446 21.22 13.47 -6.38
CA ASN A 446 21.71 12.10 -6.46
C ASN A 446 23.24 12.04 -6.33
N PRO A 447 23.84 10.86 -6.02
CA PRO A 447 25.29 10.69 -5.91
C PRO A 447 26.07 11.04 -7.19
N ASP A 448 25.44 10.95 -8.35
CA ASP A 448 26.01 11.32 -9.64
C ASP A 448 25.89 12.83 -9.96
N GLY A 449 25.32 13.61 -9.04
CA GLY A 449 25.12 15.05 -9.17
C GLY A 449 23.84 15.46 -9.93
N THR A 450 23.05 14.52 -10.39
CA THR A 450 21.75 14.81 -11.03
C THR A 450 20.69 15.19 -9.99
N PRO A 451 19.65 15.98 -10.37
CA PRO A 451 18.54 16.24 -9.48
C PRO A 451 17.81 14.97 -9.08
N ASN A 452 17.52 14.82 -7.80
CA ASN A 452 16.58 13.80 -7.32
C ASN A 452 15.16 14.40 -7.28
N THR A 453 14.21 13.68 -7.82
CA THR A 453 12.78 14.07 -7.83
C THR A 453 11.90 13.05 -7.09
N ALA A 454 12.50 12.00 -6.54
CA ALA A 454 11.83 10.96 -5.78
C ALA A 454 11.86 11.26 -4.27
N HIS A 455 11.01 10.57 -3.52
CA HIS A 455 11.07 10.62 -2.06
C HIS A 455 12.39 10.02 -1.53
N SER A 456 12.70 10.28 -0.27
CA SER A 456 13.84 9.67 0.41
C SER A 456 13.41 8.52 1.33
N LEU A 457 14.38 7.68 1.71
CA LEU A 457 14.21 6.66 2.76
C LEU A 457 14.51 7.21 4.16
N ASN A 458 14.83 8.49 4.27
CA ASN A 458 15.23 9.11 5.52
C ASN A 458 14.07 9.13 6.52
N PRO A 459 14.36 9.08 7.83
CA PRO A 459 13.35 9.31 8.85
C PRO A 459 12.83 10.75 8.79
N VAL A 460 11.72 10.99 9.46
CA VAL A 460 11.09 12.32 9.54
C VAL A 460 11.13 12.84 10.98
N PRO A 461 11.07 14.16 11.19
CA PRO A 461 11.08 14.74 12.53
C PRO A 461 9.75 14.52 13.26
N CYS A 462 9.82 14.54 14.58
CA CYS A 462 8.68 14.67 15.47
C CYS A 462 9.03 15.69 16.55
N VAL A 463 8.44 16.87 16.50
CA VAL A 463 8.67 17.96 17.45
C VAL A 463 7.42 18.19 18.28
N TYR A 464 7.54 18.18 19.60
CA TYR A 464 6.44 18.42 20.53
C TYR A 464 6.54 19.80 21.15
N VAL A 465 5.74 20.75 20.68
CA VAL A 465 5.67 22.10 21.22
C VAL A 465 4.71 22.11 22.41
N THR A 466 5.28 22.21 23.59
CA THR A 466 4.57 22.17 24.89
C THR A 466 5.18 23.13 25.88
N ALA A 467 4.40 23.54 26.84
CA ALA A 467 4.89 24.29 28.01
C ALA A 467 5.61 23.41 29.05
N ASN A 468 5.47 22.09 28.96
CA ASN A 468 6.15 21.12 29.81
C ASN A 468 7.60 20.91 29.36
N THR A 469 8.54 21.57 30.00
CA THR A 469 9.98 21.50 29.69
C THR A 469 10.62 20.14 30.03
N ASP A 470 9.97 19.34 30.87
CA ASP A 470 10.48 18.03 31.32
C ASP A 470 10.00 16.87 30.40
N ALA A 471 9.09 17.16 29.48
CA ALA A 471 8.58 16.17 28.52
C ALA A 471 9.71 15.63 27.65
N LYS A 472 9.64 14.34 27.36
CA LYS A 472 10.54 13.66 26.40
C LYS A 472 9.71 13.02 25.32
N VAL A 473 10.24 12.99 24.10
CA VAL A 473 9.62 12.33 22.95
C VAL A 473 10.54 11.23 22.47
N GLU A 474 10.02 10.02 22.38
CA GLU A 474 10.77 8.86 21.90
C GLU A 474 10.71 8.74 20.39
N ASN A 475 11.70 8.06 19.80
CA ASN A 475 11.65 7.65 18.41
C ASN A 475 10.53 6.62 18.18
N GLY A 476 9.91 6.66 17.01
CA GLY A 476 8.84 5.75 16.67
C GLY A 476 8.57 5.67 15.17
N ILE A 477 7.31 5.46 14.86
CA ILE A 477 6.78 5.35 13.49
C ILE A 477 5.57 6.28 13.31
N LEU A 478 5.12 6.49 12.09
CA LEU A 478 3.96 7.36 11.82
C LEU A 478 2.66 6.90 12.53
N ALA A 479 2.48 5.60 12.70
CA ALA A 479 1.33 5.03 13.42
C ALA A 479 1.27 5.40 14.91
N ASP A 480 2.35 5.91 15.49
CA ASP A 480 2.42 6.31 16.90
C ASP A 480 1.87 7.73 17.13
N VAL A 481 1.60 8.48 16.06
CA VAL A 481 1.19 9.88 16.13
C VAL A 481 -0.22 10.05 16.72
N ALA A 482 -1.21 9.28 16.22
CA ALA A 482 -2.58 9.37 16.76
C ALA A 482 -2.67 8.98 18.25
N PRO A 483 -2.07 7.87 18.72
CA PRO A 483 -1.99 7.57 20.15
C PRO A 483 -1.36 8.70 20.96
N THR A 484 -0.31 9.35 20.44
CA THR A 484 0.36 10.49 21.10
C THR A 484 -0.56 11.69 21.20
N LEU A 485 -1.31 12.03 20.14
CA LEU A 485 -2.29 13.12 20.14
C LEU A 485 -3.43 12.85 21.13
N LEU A 486 -3.95 11.64 21.17
CA LEU A 486 -4.97 11.26 22.16
C LEU A 486 -4.47 11.40 23.60
N HIS A 487 -3.22 11.02 23.86
CA HIS A 487 -2.59 11.23 25.17
C HIS A 487 -2.52 12.72 25.53
N ILE A 488 -2.10 13.58 24.60
CA ILE A 488 -2.07 15.04 24.80
C ILE A 488 -3.46 15.58 25.16
N MET A 489 -4.50 15.04 24.52
CA MET A 489 -5.88 15.47 24.73
C MET A 489 -6.55 14.83 25.97
N ASP A 490 -5.82 14.05 26.76
CA ASP A 490 -6.34 13.26 27.90
C ASP A 490 -7.49 12.31 27.50
N ILE A 491 -7.38 11.69 26.29
CA ILE A 491 -8.36 10.75 25.73
C ILE A 491 -7.74 9.35 25.71
N PRO A 492 -8.43 8.32 26.23
CA PRO A 492 -7.97 6.94 26.16
C PRO A 492 -7.80 6.48 24.70
N GLN A 493 -6.75 5.71 24.42
CA GLN A 493 -6.51 5.11 23.12
C GLN A 493 -7.50 3.96 22.86
N PRO A 494 -8.17 3.91 21.68
CA PRO A 494 -9.06 2.80 21.33
C PRO A 494 -8.24 1.55 21.03
N ALA A 495 -8.86 0.37 21.20
CA ALA A 495 -8.18 -0.93 21.09
C ALA A 495 -7.64 -1.21 19.66
N GLU A 496 -8.25 -0.63 18.65
CA GLU A 496 -7.85 -0.77 17.26
C GLU A 496 -6.53 -0.08 16.94
N MET A 497 -6.15 0.95 17.68
CA MET A 497 -4.85 1.61 17.52
C MET A 497 -3.77 0.77 18.21
N SER A 498 -2.83 0.22 17.43
CA SER A 498 -1.69 -0.54 17.93
C SER A 498 -0.42 0.30 18.12
N GLY A 499 -0.43 1.54 17.67
CA GLY A 499 0.66 2.50 17.90
C GLY A 499 0.80 2.84 19.40
N LYS A 500 1.92 3.43 19.76
CA LYS A 500 2.24 3.79 21.17
C LYS A 500 2.35 5.30 21.32
N CYS A 501 2.03 5.79 22.53
CA CYS A 501 2.34 7.15 22.88
C CYS A 501 3.87 7.37 22.91
N LEU A 502 4.33 8.41 22.24
CA LEU A 502 5.75 8.78 22.16
C LEU A 502 6.20 9.68 23.32
N ILE A 503 5.27 10.27 24.07
CA ILE A 503 5.55 11.20 25.17
C ILE A 503 5.75 10.43 26.48
N LYS A 504 6.83 10.78 27.19
CA LYS A 504 7.15 10.30 28.56
C LYS A 504 7.28 11.45 29.54
#